data_95d6114fe3f8c442e1f47181064fe819
#
_entry.id   95d6114fe3f8c442e1f47181064fe819
#
_cell.length_a   1.000
_cell.length_b   1.000
_cell.length_c   1.000
_cell.angle_alpha   90.00
_cell.angle_beta   90.00
_cell.angle_gamma   90.00
#
_symmetry.space_group_name_H-M   'P 1'
#
loop_
_entity.id
_entity.type
_entity.pdbx_description
1 polymer ?
#
loop_
_entity_poly.entity_id
_entity_poly.type
_entity_poly.pdbx_seq_one_letter_code
_entity_poly.pdbx_strand_id
1 'polypeptide(L)'
;MIIRTFAALAVAALFAGCSSDSAQNAAATGQGGGSSLGAAGPGGLAGPGGGRTGANARPGSQEDLAANIGDRVYFVTDSSSVGADQRPVLERQAAWLQQYRQVTVMVEGHADERGTREYNLALAQRRANAARDVLVSQGVAGTRVSTISFGKDRPAALGSDQQAWAQNRRAVTTVR
;
A
#
# COMPACT_ATOMS: atom_id res chain seq x y z
N MET A 1 22.18 50.32 -5.71
CA MET A 1 21.09 50.89 -4.91
C MET A 1 19.88 51.03 -5.80
N ILE A 2 19.07 50.00 -5.97
CA ILE A 2 17.81 50.04 -6.68
C ILE A 2 16.83 49.18 -5.89
N ILE A 3 15.95 49.84 -5.18
CA ILE A 3 14.83 49.28 -4.42
C ILE A 3 13.68 49.04 -5.42
N ARG A 4 13.20 47.80 -5.55
CA ARG A 4 11.99 47.46 -6.23
C ARG A 4 10.94 46.95 -5.24
N THR A 5 10.02 47.83 -4.93
CA THR A 5 8.78 47.58 -4.20
C THR A 5 7.84 46.71 -5.03
N PHE A 6 7.39 45.57 -4.51
CA PHE A 6 6.28 44.78 -5.07
C PHE A 6 5.04 45.02 -4.22
N ALA A 7 4.02 45.57 -4.91
CA ALA A 7 2.70 45.79 -4.40
C ALA A 7 1.93 44.47 -4.22
N ALA A 8 1.28 44.33 -3.08
CA ALA A 8 0.35 43.26 -2.76
C ALA A 8 -0.99 43.53 -3.46
N LEU A 9 -1.50 42.55 -4.21
CA LEU A 9 -2.87 42.51 -4.68
C LEU A 9 -3.61 41.42 -3.93
N ALA A 10 -4.49 41.80 -3.00
CA ALA A 10 -5.44 40.93 -2.34
C ALA A 10 -6.67 40.77 -3.24
N VAL A 11 -7.00 39.53 -3.61
CA VAL A 11 -8.29 39.19 -4.23
C VAL A 11 -9.08 38.36 -3.23
N ALA A 12 -10.12 38.98 -2.67
CA ALA A 12 -11.12 38.27 -1.85
C ALA A 12 -12.20 37.73 -2.79
N ALA A 13 -12.40 36.41 -2.80
CA ALA A 13 -13.55 35.78 -3.42
C ALA A 13 -14.45 35.19 -2.35
N LEU A 14 -15.60 35.80 -2.16
CA LEU A 14 -16.75 35.35 -1.39
C LEU A 14 -17.47 34.25 -2.19
N PHE A 15 -17.61 33.05 -1.65
CA PHE A 15 -18.60 32.09 -2.12
C PHE A 15 -19.63 31.84 -1.03
N ALA A 16 -20.83 32.27 -1.33
CA ALA A 16 -22.05 32.07 -0.59
C ALA A 16 -22.47 30.59 -0.63
N GLY A 17 -23.07 30.13 0.48
CA GLY A 17 -23.55 28.80 0.70
C GLY A 17 -24.78 28.39 -0.11
N CYS A 18 -24.97 27.08 -0.19
CA CYS A 18 -26.29 26.46 -0.36
C CYS A 18 -26.39 25.29 0.59
N SER A 19 -27.22 25.50 1.60
CA SER A 19 -27.80 24.47 2.44
C SER A 19 -28.82 23.68 1.64
N SER A 20 -28.83 22.37 1.76
CA SER A 20 -29.97 21.53 1.38
C SER A 20 -30.26 20.58 2.52
N ASP A 21 -31.23 20.95 3.32
CA ASP A 21 -32.02 20.06 4.19
C ASP A 21 -32.84 19.11 3.31
N SER A 22 -32.90 17.86 3.65
CA SER A 22 -34.03 16.98 3.40
C SER A 22 -33.95 15.76 4.31
N ALA A 23 -34.70 15.84 5.35
CA ALA A 23 -35.93 15.12 5.61
C ALA A 23 -35.76 13.74 6.24
N GLN A 24 -36.11 13.74 7.48
CA GLN A 24 -36.56 12.64 8.35
C GLN A 24 -37.52 11.69 7.62
N ASN A 25 -37.40 10.41 7.87
CA ASN A 25 -38.59 9.57 7.92
C ASN A 25 -38.52 8.58 9.09
N ALA A 26 -39.65 8.57 9.78
CA ALA A 26 -39.90 7.99 11.09
C ALA A 26 -40.21 6.49 11.02
N ALA A 27 -39.88 5.84 12.12
CA ALA A 27 -40.56 4.78 12.84
C ALA A 27 -41.42 3.74 12.12
N ALA A 28 -41.07 2.46 12.34
CA ALA A 28 -42.06 1.41 12.59
C ALA A 28 -41.50 0.37 13.57
N THR A 29 -42.11 0.34 14.73
CA THR A 29 -42.06 -0.69 15.77
C THR A 29 -42.56 -2.04 15.23
N GLY A 30 -41.85 -3.12 15.55
CA GLY A 30 -42.29 -4.49 15.33
C GLY A 30 -41.66 -5.42 16.37
N GLN A 31 -42.40 -5.64 17.46
CA GLN A 31 -42.11 -6.55 18.55
C GLN A 31 -42.59 -7.94 18.15
N GLY A 32 -41.78 -8.96 18.32
CA GLY A 32 -42.16 -10.34 18.08
C GLY A 32 -41.11 -11.31 18.60
N GLY A 33 -41.36 -11.86 19.78
CA GLY A 33 -40.55 -12.87 20.43
C GLY A 33 -40.67 -14.24 19.79
N GLY A 34 -39.69 -15.12 20.04
CA GLY A 34 -39.68 -16.52 19.60
C GLY A 34 -38.42 -17.22 20.04
N SER A 35 -38.43 -17.78 21.26
CA SER A 35 -37.44 -18.77 21.70
C SER A 35 -37.65 -20.08 20.94
N SER A 36 -36.61 -20.66 20.39
CA SER A 36 -36.53 -22.13 20.20
C SER A 36 -35.10 -22.61 20.26
N LEU A 37 -34.83 -23.46 21.23
CA LEU A 37 -33.73 -24.37 21.39
C LEU A 37 -33.73 -25.38 20.23
N GLY A 38 -32.59 -25.60 19.59
CA GLY A 38 -32.43 -26.61 18.53
C GLY A 38 -30.98 -27.00 18.24
N ALA A 39 -30.55 -28.05 18.90
CA ALA A 39 -29.68 -29.15 18.50
C ALA A 39 -28.45 -28.90 17.61
N ALA A 40 -27.35 -29.41 18.08
CA ALA A 40 -26.05 -29.63 17.46
C ALA A 40 -26.12 -30.38 16.12
N GLY A 41 -25.36 -29.90 15.12
CA GLY A 41 -24.99 -30.62 13.89
C GLY A 41 -23.52 -30.33 13.55
N PRO A 42 -22.66 -31.35 13.42
CA PRO A 42 -21.27 -31.19 12.98
C PRO A 42 -21.21 -31.28 11.45
N GLY A 43 -20.77 -30.23 10.81
CA GLY A 43 -20.56 -30.29 9.36
C GLY A 43 -20.58 -28.92 8.68
N GLY A 44 -19.68 -28.03 9.03
CA GLY A 44 -19.46 -26.79 8.30
C GLY A 44 -18.18 -26.87 7.48
N LEU A 45 -18.33 -26.98 6.16
CA LEU A 45 -17.28 -26.87 5.16
C LEU A 45 -16.54 -25.53 5.38
N ALA A 46 -15.25 -25.62 5.64
CA ALA A 46 -14.35 -24.48 5.69
C ALA A 46 -14.27 -23.83 4.31
N GLY A 47 -14.89 -22.68 4.14
CA GLY A 47 -14.67 -21.79 2.99
C GLY A 47 -13.27 -21.20 3.05
N PRO A 48 -12.50 -21.17 1.93
CA PRO A 48 -11.22 -20.51 1.87
C PRO A 48 -11.44 -19.01 1.72
N GLY A 49 -11.07 -18.23 2.72
CA GLY A 49 -11.02 -16.79 2.53
C GLY A 49 -11.50 -15.92 3.66
N GLY A 50 -10.96 -16.11 4.85
CA GLY A 50 -11.04 -15.13 5.92
C GLY A 50 -9.61 -14.69 6.28
N GLY A 51 -9.18 -13.57 5.72
CA GLY A 51 -7.93 -12.93 6.14
C GLY A 51 -7.99 -12.67 7.65
N ARG A 52 -7.29 -13.49 8.42
CA ARG A 52 -7.06 -13.23 9.84
C ARG A 52 -6.13 -12.03 9.91
N THR A 53 -6.71 -10.89 10.19
CA THR A 53 -6.04 -9.65 10.54
C THR A 53 -5.01 -9.90 11.64
N GLY A 54 -3.83 -9.30 11.47
CA GLY A 54 -2.57 -9.50 12.17
C GLY A 54 -2.50 -9.38 13.70
N ALA A 55 -3.54 -9.78 14.44
CA ALA A 55 -3.55 -9.70 15.91
C ALA A 55 -2.50 -10.61 16.61
N ASN A 56 -1.83 -11.52 15.88
CA ASN A 56 -0.83 -12.45 16.42
C ASN A 56 0.50 -12.44 15.65
N ALA A 57 0.75 -11.43 14.79
CA ALA A 57 2.04 -11.32 14.11
C ALA A 57 3.13 -10.94 15.11
N ARG A 58 4.26 -11.67 15.08
CA ARG A 58 5.41 -11.35 15.94
C ARG A 58 5.92 -9.95 15.56
N PRO A 59 6.05 -9.02 16.53
CA PRO A 59 6.58 -7.69 16.27
C PRO A 59 7.96 -7.75 15.57
N GLY A 60 8.13 -6.99 14.49
CA GLY A 60 9.34 -6.97 13.69
C GLY A 60 9.48 -8.12 12.67
N SER A 61 8.43 -8.94 12.47
CA SER A 61 8.43 -10.02 11.48
C SER A 61 7.87 -9.57 10.13
N GLN A 62 8.01 -10.42 9.09
CA GLN A 62 7.40 -10.20 7.77
C GLN A 62 5.87 -10.10 7.86
N GLU A 63 5.25 -10.91 8.70
CA GLU A 63 3.81 -10.92 8.91
C GLU A 63 3.33 -9.62 9.54
N ASP A 64 4.10 -9.07 10.50
CA ASP A 64 3.83 -7.77 11.12
C ASP A 64 3.93 -6.64 10.11
N LEU A 65 5.00 -6.61 9.31
CA LEU A 65 5.18 -5.65 8.23
C LEU A 65 4.01 -5.71 7.22
N ALA A 66 3.68 -6.92 6.75
CA ALA A 66 2.65 -7.10 5.71
C ALA A 66 1.24 -6.78 6.20
N ALA A 67 0.89 -7.18 7.44
CA ALA A 67 -0.47 -7.05 7.95
C ALA A 67 -0.77 -5.64 8.50
N ASN A 68 0.19 -5.00 9.16
CA ASN A 68 -0.04 -3.74 9.89
C ASN A 68 0.45 -2.50 9.15
N ILE A 69 1.47 -2.64 8.31
CA ILE A 69 2.14 -1.51 7.64
C ILE A 69 1.86 -1.51 6.13
N GLY A 70 1.88 -2.71 5.51
CA GLY A 70 1.91 -2.94 4.08
C GLY A 70 3.34 -3.15 3.58
N ASP A 71 3.58 -4.27 2.94
CA ASP A 71 4.91 -4.71 2.49
C ASP A 71 5.22 -4.30 1.04
N ARG A 72 4.26 -3.72 0.31
CA ARG A 72 4.41 -3.47 -1.13
C ARG A 72 3.93 -2.09 -1.58
N VAL A 73 4.55 -1.61 -2.65
CA VAL A 73 4.16 -0.39 -3.37
C VAL A 73 4.04 -0.69 -4.87
N TYR A 74 3.16 0.04 -5.54
CA TYR A 74 2.80 -0.19 -6.93
C TYR A 74 3.29 0.94 -7.83
N PHE A 75 3.48 0.60 -9.11
CA PHE A 75 4.00 1.54 -10.11
C PHE A 75 3.08 1.62 -11.34
N VAL A 76 3.06 2.78 -11.94
CA VAL A 76 2.41 2.95 -13.24
C VAL A 76 3.22 2.25 -14.34
N THR A 77 2.60 2.04 -15.49
CA THR A 77 3.25 1.41 -16.65
C THR A 77 4.53 2.17 -17.00
N ASP A 78 5.59 1.40 -17.27
CA ASP A 78 6.88 1.89 -17.77
C ASP A 78 7.57 2.94 -16.88
N SER A 79 7.21 3.01 -15.61
CA SER A 79 7.77 3.94 -14.63
C SER A 79 8.41 3.21 -13.46
N SER A 80 9.45 3.83 -12.91
CA SER A 80 10.09 3.47 -11.64
C SER A 80 9.93 4.56 -10.58
N SER A 81 9.20 5.64 -10.88
CA SER A 81 8.94 6.70 -9.89
C SER A 81 7.89 6.25 -8.87
N VAL A 82 8.19 6.46 -7.58
CA VAL A 82 7.22 6.23 -6.51
C VAL A 82 6.15 7.33 -6.54
N GLY A 83 4.91 6.94 -6.81
CA GLY A 83 3.77 7.85 -6.82
C GLY A 83 3.52 8.49 -5.46
N ALA A 84 2.88 9.67 -5.47
CA ALA A 84 2.54 10.37 -4.23
C ALA A 84 1.59 9.56 -3.33
N ASP A 85 0.73 8.74 -3.93
CA ASP A 85 -0.19 7.81 -3.28
C ASP A 85 0.52 6.61 -2.63
N GLN A 86 1.69 6.22 -3.14
CA GLN A 86 2.49 5.09 -2.64
C GLN A 86 3.54 5.52 -1.59
N ARG A 87 3.94 6.77 -1.59
CA ARG A 87 4.94 7.31 -0.65
C ARG A 87 4.57 7.10 0.83
N PRO A 88 3.32 7.31 1.28
CA PRO A 88 2.94 7.08 2.68
C PRO A 88 3.13 5.63 3.14
N VAL A 89 3.08 4.65 2.24
CA VAL A 89 3.37 3.24 2.59
C VAL A 89 4.85 3.09 2.96
N LEU A 90 5.76 3.63 2.15
CA LEU A 90 7.20 3.58 2.43
C LEU A 90 7.59 4.39 3.67
N GLU A 91 6.92 5.51 3.93
CA GLU A 91 7.13 6.30 5.16
C GLU A 91 6.75 5.49 6.41
N ARG A 92 5.62 4.78 6.39
CA ARG A 92 5.25 3.85 7.48
C ARG A 92 6.23 2.70 7.62
N GLN A 93 6.71 2.13 6.50
CA GLN A 93 7.76 1.10 6.53
C GLN A 93 9.06 1.63 7.15
N ALA A 94 9.45 2.86 6.81
CA ALA A 94 10.64 3.49 7.39
C ALA A 94 10.49 3.69 8.91
N ALA A 95 9.35 4.19 9.37
CA ALA A 95 9.06 4.35 10.80
C ALA A 95 9.11 3.00 11.52
N TRP A 96 8.52 1.97 10.93
CA TRP A 96 8.58 0.60 11.45
C TRP A 96 10.03 0.08 11.52
N LEU A 97 10.84 0.29 10.50
CA LEU A 97 12.27 -0.07 10.49
C LEU A 97 13.10 0.72 11.51
N GLN A 98 12.70 1.94 11.85
CA GLN A 98 13.34 2.72 12.91
C GLN A 98 12.98 2.20 14.31
N GLN A 99 11.78 1.66 14.48
CA GLN A 99 11.36 0.99 15.71
C GLN A 99 12.10 -0.34 15.89
N TYR A 100 12.26 -1.13 14.82
CA TYR A 100 12.93 -2.44 14.84
C TYR A 100 14.34 -2.34 14.23
N ARG A 101 15.27 -1.74 14.94
CA ARG A 101 16.61 -1.38 14.43
C ARG A 101 17.48 -2.56 14.00
N GLN A 102 17.24 -3.75 14.56
CA GLN A 102 17.96 -4.99 14.23
C GLN A 102 17.45 -5.63 12.92
N VAL A 103 16.26 -5.26 12.45
CA VAL A 103 15.66 -5.83 11.24
C VAL A 103 16.38 -5.30 10.00
N THR A 104 16.78 -6.19 9.12
CA THR A 104 17.26 -5.89 7.77
C THR A 104 16.23 -6.32 6.75
N VAL A 105 16.15 -5.62 5.64
CA VAL A 105 15.16 -5.89 4.60
C VAL A 105 15.79 -5.97 3.23
N MET A 106 15.12 -6.68 2.35
CA MET A 106 15.38 -6.67 0.92
C MET A 106 14.15 -6.12 0.18
N VAL A 107 14.38 -5.18 -0.72
CA VAL A 107 13.36 -4.65 -1.62
C VAL A 107 13.45 -5.38 -2.94
N GLU A 108 12.40 -6.13 -3.26
CA GLU A 108 12.25 -6.91 -4.47
C GLU A 108 11.50 -6.11 -5.53
N GLY A 109 12.11 -5.90 -6.70
CA GLY A 109 11.48 -5.24 -7.83
C GLY A 109 10.82 -6.22 -8.79
N HIS A 110 9.63 -5.85 -9.27
CA HIS A 110 8.85 -6.65 -10.22
C HIS A 110 8.28 -5.79 -11.35
N ALA A 111 8.03 -6.45 -12.48
CA ALA A 111 7.41 -5.85 -13.65
C ALA A 111 6.25 -6.72 -14.16
N ASP A 112 5.41 -6.17 -15.01
CA ASP A 112 4.42 -6.95 -15.77
C ASP A 112 5.10 -7.75 -16.90
N GLU A 113 4.33 -8.62 -17.56
CA GLU A 113 4.86 -9.55 -18.57
C GLU A 113 5.32 -8.90 -19.88
N ARG A 114 4.90 -7.66 -20.16
CA ARG A 114 5.13 -6.99 -21.44
C ARG A 114 6.59 -6.55 -21.60
N GLY A 115 7.09 -6.66 -22.82
CA GLY A 115 8.49 -6.32 -23.14
C GLY A 115 9.47 -7.45 -22.93
N THR A 116 10.76 -7.18 -23.21
CA THR A 116 11.83 -8.18 -23.10
C THR A 116 12.17 -8.48 -21.65
N ARG A 117 12.81 -9.60 -21.40
CA ARG A 117 13.23 -10.01 -20.06
C ARG A 117 14.26 -9.04 -19.49
N GLU A 118 15.23 -8.67 -20.31
CA GLU A 118 16.33 -7.76 -19.94
C GLU A 118 15.81 -6.38 -19.58
N TYR A 119 14.90 -5.84 -20.39
CA TYR A 119 14.24 -4.57 -20.10
C TYR A 119 13.51 -4.58 -18.76
N ASN A 120 12.69 -5.63 -18.52
CA ASN A 120 11.94 -5.76 -17.28
C ASN A 120 12.84 -5.98 -16.07
N LEU A 121 13.96 -6.69 -16.22
CA LEU A 121 14.94 -6.85 -15.16
C LEU A 121 15.52 -5.48 -14.75
N ALA A 122 15.90 -4.66 -15.74
CA ALA A 122 16.42 -3.31 -15.50
C ALA A 122 15.36 -2.38 -14.90
N LEU A 123 14.11 -2.41 -15.40
CA LEU A 123 13.00 -1.60 -14.89
C LEU A 123 12.67 -1.97 -13.43
N ALA A 124 12.57 -3.25 -13.13
CA ALA A 124 12.29 -3.75 -11.80
C ALA A 124 13.42 -3.41 -10.81
N GLN A 125 14.68 -3.44 -11.25
CA GLN A 125 15.80 -2.97 -10.43
C GLN A 125 15.69 -1.48 -10.10
N ARG A 126 15.33 -0.64 -11.08
CA ARG A 126 15.08 0.80 -10.83
C ARG A 126 13.93 1.02 -9.85
N ARG A 127 12.86 0.23 -9.90
CA ARG A 127 11.74 0.28 -8.95
C ARG A 127 12.18 -0.08 -7.53
N ALA A 128 12.95 -1.16 -7.38
CA ALA A 128 13.50 -1.56 -6.08
C ALA A 128 14.41 -0.46 -5.50
N ASN A 129 15.27 0.14 -6.34
CA ASN A 129 16.15 1.23 -5.90
C ASN A 129 15.35 2.47 -5.51
N ALA A 130 14.32 2.86 -6.28
CA ALA A 130 13.47 4.00 -5.95
C ALA A 130 12.75 3.82 -4.60
N ALA A 131 12.23 2.63 -4.32
CA ALA A 131 11.64 2.35 -3.01
C ALA A 131 12.68 2.38 -1.88
N ARG A 132 13.87 1.79 -2.09
CA ARG A 132 14.99 1.87 -1.15
C ARG A 132 15.39 3.32 -0.87
N ASP A 133 15.50 4.15 -1.89
CA ASP A 133 15.93 5.54 -1.76
C ASP A 133 14.95 6.34 -0.90
N VAL A 134 13.65 6.08 -1.01
CA VAL A 134 12.64 6.66 -0.10
C VAL A 134 12.89 6.20 1.33
N LEU A 135 13.09 4.90 1.59
CA LEU A 135 13.37 4.39 2.94
C LEU A 135 14.62 5.05 3.55
N VAL A 136 15.69 5.17 2.75
CA VAL A 136 16.95 5.80 3.18
C VAL A 136 16.76 7.30 3.45
N SER A 137 16.02 8.02 2.60
CA SER A 137 15.72 9.44 2.80
C SER A 137 14.90 9.70 4.06
N GLN A 138 14.14 8.70 4.52
CA GLN A 138 13.41 8.72 5.80
C GLN A 138 14.27 8.29 7.00
N GLY A 139 15.58 8.11 6.83
CA GLY A 139 16.53 7.85 7.91
C GLY A 139 16.83 6.38 8.20
N VAL A 140 16.37 5.45 7.35
CA VAL A 140 16.80 4.03 7.46
C VAL A 140 18.22 3.90 6.94
N ALA A 141 19.10 3.26 7.72
CA ALA A 141 20.49 3.05 7.28
C ALA A 141 20.55 2.22 5.99
N GLY A 142 21.23 2.73 4.96
CA GLY A 142 21.31 2.09 3.65
C GLY A 142 21.92 0.68 3.67
N THR A 143 22.73 0.36 4.68
CA THR A 143 23.30 -0.98 4.91
C THR A 143 22.26 -2.02 5.35
N ARG A 144 21.12 -1.57 5.83
CA ARG A 144 19.99 -2.42 6.25
C ARG A 144 19.00 -2.72 5.12
N VAL A 145 19.13 -2.05 3.98
CA VAL A 145 18.19 -2.16 2.86
C VAL A 145 18.95 -2.61 1.61
N SER A 146 18.80 -3.87 1.25
CA SER A 146 19.31 -4.42 -0.02
C SER A 146 18.23 -4.40 -1.11
N THR A 147 18.63 -4.50 -2.37
CA THR A 147 17.68 -4.54 -3.51
C THR A 147 17.98 -5.74 -4.40
N ILE A 148 16.93 -6.31 -4.97
CA ILE A 148 17.02 -7.36 -6.01
C ILE A 148 15.91 -7.16 -7.04
N SER A 149 16.20 -7.51 -8.27
CA SER A 149 15.21 -7.51 -9.37
C SER A 149 14.84 -8.94 -9.75
N PHE A 150 13.56 -9.18 -9.85
CA PHE A 150 12.99 -10.39 -10.47
C PHE A 150 12.40 -10.10 -11.85
N GLY A 151 12.43 -8.84 -12.31
CA GLY A 151 11.84 -8.50 -13.59
C GLY A 151 10.38 -8.97 -13.68
N LYS A 152 10.05 -9.71 -14.74
CA LYS A 152 8.75 -10.35 -14.94
C LYS A 152 8.69 -11.83 -14.53
N ASP A 153 9.77 -12.38 -13.99
CA ASP A 153 9.90 -13.83 -13.74
C ASP A 153 9.10 -14.33 -12.52
N ARG A 154 8.62 -13.40 -11.65
CA ARG A 154 7.83 -13.73 -10.44
C ARG A 154 6.53 -12.90 -10.39
N PRO A 155 5.52 -13.24 -11.22
CA PRO A 155 4.24 -12.53 -11.20
C PRO A 155 3.48 -12.80 -9.88
N ALA A 156 2.79 -11.78 -9.38
CA ALA A 156 1.85 -11.91 -8.25
C ALA A 156 0.47 -12.35 -8.72
N ALA A 157 0.07 -11.88 -9.91
CA ALA A 157 -1.18 -12.27 -10.56
C ALA A 157 -0.87 -12.84 -11.94
N LEU A 158 -1.45 -13.98 -12.24
CA LEU A 158 -1.43 -14.58 -13.57
C LEU A 158 -2.54 -13.94 -14.41
N GLY A 159 -2.28 -13.73 -15.68
CA GLY A 159 -3.22 -13.14 -16.64
C GLY A 159 -2.58 -12.02 -17.45
N SER A 160 -3.17 -11.76 -18.62
CA SER A 160 -2.72 -10.76 -19.59
C SER A 160 -3.74 -9.63 -19.70
N ASP A 161 -4.20 -9.14 -18.53
CA ASP A 161 -5.15 -8.03 -18.41
C ASP A 161 -4.56 -6.89 -17.57
N GLN A 162 -5.21 -5.74 -17.61
CA GLN A 162 -4.79 -4.53 -16.90
C GLN A 162 -4.73 -4.72 -15.38
N GLN A 163 -5.59 -5.55 -14.82
CA GLN A 163 -5.63 -5.80 -13.38
C GLN A 163 -4.43 -6.64 -12.94
N ALA A 164 -4.14 -7.73 -13.65
CA ALA A 164 -2.96 -8.57 -13.40
C ALA A 164 -1.66 -7.76 -13.58
N TRP A 165 -1.55 -6.98 -14.67
CA TRP A 165 -0.38 -6.13 -14.89
C TRP A 165 -0.19 -5.08 -13.79
N ALA A 166 -1.27 -4.46 -13.30
CA ALA A 166 -1.18 -3.49 -12.21
C ALA A 166 -0.65 -4.13 -10.92
N GLN A 167 -1.07 -5.35 -10.59
CA GLN A 167 -0.56 -6.10 -9.43
C GLN A 167 0.91 -6.54 -9.60
N ASN A 168 1.33 -6.79 -10.84
CA ASN A 168 2.69 -7.23 -11.13
C ASN A 168 3.71 -6.07 -11.10
N ARG A 169 3.29 -4.84 -11.43
CA ARG A 169 4.15 -3.64 -11.34
C ARG A 169 4.31 -3.18 -9.90
N ARG A 170 5.18 -3.83 -9.14
CA ARG A 170 5.34 -3.58 -7.70
C ARG A 170 6.79 -3.63 -7.24
N ALA A 171 7.05 -3.09 -6.06
CA ALA A 171 8.20 -3.43 -5.24
C ALA A 171 7.69 -3.99 -3.91
N VAL A 172 8.34 -5.03 -3.40
CA VAL A 172 7.97 -5.73 -2.17
C VAL A 172 9.13 -5.65 -1.19
N THR A 173 8.85 -5.23 0.04
CA THR A 173 9.83 -5.20 1.13
C THR A 173 9.72 -6.50 1.92
N THR A 174 10.81 -7.28 1.94
CA THR A 174 10.90 -8.57 2.65
C THR A 174 11.90 -8.49 3.78
N VAL A 175 11.53 -9.00 4.96
CA VAL A 175 12.40 -9.11 6.14
C VAL A 175 13.41 -10.25 5.93
N ARG A 176 14.66 -10.04 6.37
CA ARG A 176 15.79 -10.98 6.23
C ARG A 176 16.24 -11.50 7.59
#